data_12227f12c01c8d5d069e13f9f28be38b
#
_entry.id   12227f12c01c8d5d069e13f9f28be38b
#
_cell.length_a   1.000
_cell.length_b   1.000
_cell.length_c   1.000
_cell.angle_alpha   90.00
_cell.angle_beta   90.00
_cell.angle_gamma   90.00
#
_symmetry.space_group_name_H-M   'P 1'
#
loop_
_entity.id
_entity.type
_entity.pdbx_description
1 polymer ?
#
loop_
_entity_poly.entity_id
_entity_poly.type
_entity_poly.pdbx_seq_one_letter_code
_entity_poly.pdbx_strand_id
1 'polypeptide(L)'
;ALINGITALPAYAIYAHRQVSALHDFATCVAAISLEAVGAPKDAIHPVLARGNSTGITKVIDRLNELLRGSTVTPHKLQAAVSMRIIPQVHGAHADALDQVKSGIEQTIMTFSGNPMLVEDDGEGQARLLSVGSFHNQHLVNLIEYLAISTAHVACLSERRLHRLMDEDQTGLNPQLAPRPGLDAGMVVAHKACIDLVARVRMAAQPLSLMTSETSGGQEDYMSMALPVIQRLLEIVQHGIALLSYEALAGCVALDQRRASYGEGVMNFHN
;
A
#
# COMPACT_ATOMS: atom_id res chain seq x y z
N ALA A 1 -26.60 19.08 -11.43
CA ALA A 1 -25.54 18.88 -10.42
C ALA A 1 -24.99 17.45 -10.46
N LEU A 2 -25.83 16.42 -10.47
CA LEU A 2 -25.35 15.01 -10.49
C LEU A 2 -24.62 14.61 -11.79
N ILE A 3 -24.94 15.26 -12.93
CA ILE A 3 -24.32 14.95 -14.23
C ILE A 3 -22.99 15.71 -14.36
N ASN A 4 -22.97 17.00 -14.04
CA ASN A 4 -21.82 17.89 -14.29
C ASN A 4 -20.94 18.12 -13.05
N GLY A 5 -21.23 17.45 -11.94
CA GLY A 5 -20.45 17.56 -10.70
C GLY A 5 -19.57 16.31 -10.47
N ILE A 6 -18.58 16.45 -9.62
CA ILE A 6 -17.65 15.37 -9.25
C ILE A 6 -18.06 14.64 -7.98
N THR A 7 -19.32 14.71 -7.55
CA THR A 7 -19.79 14.15 -6.26
C THR A 7 -19.53 12.66 -6.11
N ALA A 8 -19.50 11.89 -7.21
CA ALA A 8 -19.18 10.48 -7.19
C ALA A 8 -17.68 10.23 -6.90
N LEU A 9 -16.79 11.11 -7.34
CA LEU A 9 -15.34 10.93 -7.18
C LEU A 9 -14.90 10.81 -5.71
N PRO A 10 -15.23 11.76 -4.79
CA PRO A 10 -14.84 11.62 -3.40
C PRO A 10 -15.46 10.39 -2.74
N ALA A 11 -16.66 9.96 -3.12
CA ALA A 11 -17.26 8.74 -2.58
C ALA A 11 -16.46 7.49 -2.95
N TYR A 12 -16.07 7.35 -4.21
CA TYR A 12 -15.19 6.26 -4.65
C TYR A 12 -13.79 6.36 -4.05
N ALA A 13 -13.25 7.57 -3.91
CA ALA A 13 -11.95 7.82 -3.28
C ALA A 13 -11.95 7.43 -1.80
N ILE A 14 -13.03 7.73 -1.04
CA ILE A 14 -13.19 7.28 0.36
C ILE A 14 -13.20 5.75 0.43
N TYR A 15 -13.95 5.08 -0.45
CA TYR A 15 -13.99 3.63 -0.49
C TYR A 15 -12.59 3.06 -0.76
N ALA A 16 -11.91 3.54 -1.79
CA ALA A 16 -10.56 3.08 -2.13
C ALA A 16 -9.56 3.35 -1.00
N HIS A 17 -9.59 4.55 -0.40
CA HIS A 17 -8.75 4.89 0.74
C HIS A 17 -8.91 3.91 1.90
N ARG A 18 -10.15 3.50 2.24
CA ARG A 18 -10.43 2.50 3.29
C ARG A 18 -9.81 1.14 2.96
N GLN A 19 -9.93 0.69 1.71
CA GLN A 19 -9.35 -0.57 1.27
C GLN A 19 -7.81 -0.55 1.35
N VAL A 20 -7.20 0.55 0.92
CA VAL A 20 -5.74 0.74 0.99
C VAL A 20 -5.26 0.84 2.44
N SER A 21 -6.01 1.51 3.33
CA SER A 21 -5.68 1.58 4.76
C SER A 21 -5.67 0.19 5.40
N ALA A 22 -6.69 -0.63 5.12
CA ALA A 22 -6.74 -2.01 5.61
C ALA A 22 -5.57 -2.87 5.08
N LEU A 23 -5.21 -2.69 3.79
CA LEU A 23 -4.03 -3.34 3.22
C LEU A 23 -2.75 -2.88 3.93
N HIS A 24 -2.61 -1.59 4.24
CA HIS A 24 -1.44 -1.05 4.94
C HIS A 24 -1.25 -1.68 6.33
N ASP A 25 -2.33 -1.77 7.11
CA ASP A 25 -2.30 -2.37 8.44
C ASP A 25 -1.92 -3.86 8.36
N PHE A 26 -2.55 -4.59 7.43
CA PHE A 26 -2.23 -5.99 7.17
C PHE A 26 -0.78 -6.17 6.72
N ALA A 27 -0.29 -5.34 5.80
CA ALA A 27 1.10 -5.39 5.31
C ALA A 27 2.12 -5.17 6.44
N THR A 28 1.82 -4.29 7.39
CA THR A 28 2.70 -4.03 8.53
C THR A 28 2.74 -5.20 9.50
N CYS A 29 1.59 -5.87 9.74
CA CYS A 29 1.54 -7.11 10.53
C CYS A 29 2.33 -8.24 9.84
N VAL A 30 2.13 -8.45 8.55
CA VAL A 30 2.85 -9.47 7.77
C VAL A 30 4.36 -9.21 7.74
N ALA A 31 4.77 -7.93 7.66
CA ALA A 31 6.18 -7.55 7.73
C ALA A 31 6.80 -7.90 9.09
N ALA A 32 6.08 -7.73 10.20
CA ALA A 32 6.54 -8.15 11.53
C ALA A 32 6.74 -9.67 11.60
N ILE A 33 5.81 -10.46 11.06
CA ILE A 33 5.94 -11.92 10.94
C ILE A 33 7.21 -12.28 10.17
N SER A 34 7.42 -11.65 9.02
CA SER A 34 8.59 -11.90 8.16
C SER A 34 9.90 -11.56 8.83
N LEU A 35 9.96 -10.45 9.60
CA LEU A 35 11.16 -10.08 10.38
C LEU A 35 11.55 -11.15 11.39
N GLU A 36 10.59 -11.72 12.11
CA GLU A 36 10.83 -12.78 13.08
C GLU A 36 11.13 -14.12 12.40
N ALA A 37 10.38 -14.44 11.37
CA ALA A 37 10.55 -15.69 10.62
C ALA A 37 11.93 -15.78 9.95
N VAL A 38 12.47 -14.67 9.43
CA VAL A 38 13.86 -14.61 8.93
C VAL A 38 14.87 -14.58 10.06
N GLY A 39 14.50 -14.12 11.26
CA GLY A 39 15.45 -13.77 12.31
C GLY A 39 16.25 -12.54 11.92
N ALA A 40 15.57 -11.48 11.52
CA ALA A 40 16.21 -10.23 11.13
C ALA A 40 16.70 -9.42 12.35
N PRO A 41 17.86 -8.74 12.26
CA PRO A 41 18.26 -7.76 13.26
C PRO A 41 17.20 -6.65 13.36
N LYS A 42 16.92 -6.20 14.59
CA LYS A 42 15.91 -5.15 14.87
C LYS A 42 16.45 -3.73 14.67
N ASP A 43 17.70 -3.59 14.24
CA ASP A 43 18.35 -2.28 14.01
C ASP A 43 17.56 -1.41 13.03
N ALA A 44 16.96 -2.02 11.99
CA ALA A 44 16.18 -1.30 10.97
C ALA A 44 14.88 -0.67 11.49
N ILE A 45 14.43 -1.07 12.69
CA ILE A 45 13.22 -0.54 13.34
C ILE A 45 13.55 0.14 14.68
N HIS A 46 14.83 0.46 14.93
CA HIS A 46 15.23 1.11 16.16
C HIS A 46 14.56 2.49 16.30
N PRO A 47 13.96 2.83 17.46
CA PRO A 47 13.20 4.08 17.63
C PRO A 47 14.00 5.36 17.32
N VAL A 48 15.33 5.33 17.41
CA VAL A 48 16.18 6.46 17.03
C VAL A 48 16.00 6.89 15.57
N LEU A 49 15.64 5.95 14.70
CA LEU A 49 15.43 6.19 13.27
C LEU A 49 14.15 7.01 12.99
N ALA A 50 13.26 7.12 13.95
CA ALA A 50 12.08 8.00 13.84
C ALA A 50 12.46 9.50 13.90
N ARG A 51 13.63 9.83 14.49
CA ARG A 51 14.07 11.22 14.66
C ARG A 51 14.42 11.87 13.32
N GLY A 52 13.72 12.96 12.98
CA GLY A 52 13.95 13.71 11.74
C GLY A 52 13.39 13.05 10.47
N ASN A 53 12.67 11.94 10.60
CA ASN A 53 11.97 11.28 9.50
C ASN A 53 10.49 11.72 9.41
N SER A 54 9.79 11.24 8.35
CA SER A 54 8.37 11.52 8.16
C SER A 54 7.49 10.90 9.25
N THR A 55 6.29 11.43 9.39
CA THR A 55 5.29 10.91 10.33
C THR A 55 4.94 9.45 10.03
N GLY A 56 4.83 9.08 8.75
CA GLY A 56 4.54 7.72 8.33
C GLY A 56 5.64 6.74 8.75
N ILE A 57 6.93 7.09 8.57
CA ILE A 57 8.05 6.25 9.03
C ILE A 57 8.00 6.05 10.54
N THR A 58 7.71 7.11 11.30
CA THR A 58 7.58 7.05 12.76
C THR A 58 6.46 6.09 13.16
N LYS A 59 5.26 6.25 12.59
CA LYS A 59 4.10 5.36 12.84
C LYS A 59 4.44 3.89 12.59
N VAL A 60 5.13 3.59 11.49
CA VAL A 60 5.50 2.21 11.12
C VAL A 60 6.53 1.64 12.08
N ILE A 61 7.56 2.40 12.47
CA ILE A 61 8.56 1.97 13.46
C ILE A 61 7.88 1.66 14.80
N ASP A 62 7.01 2.54 15.29
CA ASP A 62 6.29 2.35 16.55
C ASP A 62 5.40 1.10 16.48
N ARG A 63 4.66 0.92 15.39
CA ARG A 63 3.79 -0.24 15.20
C ARG A 63 4.57 -1.55 15.14
N LEU A 64 5.69 -1.60 14.44
CA LEU A 64 6.55 -2.78 14.37
C LEU A 64 7.14 -3.12 15.76
N ASN A 65 7.61 -2.13 16.51
CA ASN A 65 8.12 -2.34 17.88
C ASN A 65 7.01 -2.85 18.83
N GLU A 66 5.78 -2.38 18.67
CA GLU A 66 4.62 -2.89 19.41
C GLU A 66 4.35 -4.38 19.08
N LEU A 67 4.28 -4.72 17.78
CA LEU A 67 4.03 -6.08 17.30
C LEU A 67 5.11 -7.08 17.75
N LEU A 68 6.35 -6.63 17.81
CA LEU A 68 7.53 -7.44 18.16
C LEU A 68 7.89 -7.40 19.66
N ARG A 69 7.04 -6.82 20.51
CA ARG A 69 7.26 -6.76 21.96
C ARG A 69 7.33 -8.16 22.55
N GLY A 70 8.32 -8.40 23.40
CA GLY A 70 8.52 -9.69 24.06
C GLY A 70 9.20 -10.77 23.21
N SER A 71 9.53 -10.48 21.96
CA SER A 71 10.24 -11.42 21.08
C SER A 71 11.64 -11.77 21.58
N THR A 72 11.95 -13.06 21.61
CA THR A 72 13.27 -13.62 21.93
C THR A 72 14.02 -14.15 20.70
N VAL A 73 13.51 -13.87 19.50
CA VAL A 73 14.15 -14.28 18.25
C VAL A 73 15.53 -13.63 18.13
N THR A 74 16.55 -14.48 18.00
CA THR A 74 17.94 -14.03 17.78
C THR A 74 18.23 -13.88 16.29
N PRO A 75 18.99 -12.85 15.90
CA PRO A 75 19.38 -12.68 14.51
C PRO A 75 20.13 -13.88 13.94
N HIS A 76 19.69 -14.35 12.77
CA HIS A 76 20.39 -15.41 12.03
C HIS A 76 21.62 -14.87 11.32
N LYS A 77 21.56 -13.64 10.81
CA LYS A 77 22.68 -12.94 10.14
C LYS A 77 22.94 -11.59 10.79
N LEU A 78 24.18 -11.10 10.67
CA LEU A 78 24.54 -9.74 11.10
C LEU A 78 23.69 -8.68 10.36
N GLN A 79 23.32 -8.93 9.11
CA GLN A 79 22.57 -8.00 8.28
C GLN A 79 21.53 -8.77 7.45
N ALA A 80 20.25 -8.41 7.60
CA ALA A 80 19.18 -8.95 6.77
C ALA A 80 19.20 -8.36 5.35
N ALA A 81 18.50 -9.01 4.43
CA ALA A 81 18.29 -8.51 3.08
C ALA A 81 17.64 -7.11 3.08
N VAL A 82 17.87 -6.33 2.02
CA VAL A 82 17.34 -4.96 1.90
C VAL A 82 15.82 -4.92 2.06
N SER A 83 15.10 -5.90 1.49
CA SER A 83 13.64 -5.99 1.60
C SER A 83 13.10 -6.09 3.03
N MET A 84 13.93 -6.55 3.98
CA MET A 84 13.61 -6.56 5.42
C MET A 84 13.96 -5.22 6.08
N ARG A 85 15.06 -4.60 5.68
CA ARG A 85 15.59 -3.40 6.33
C ARG A 85 14.87 -2.11 5.95
N ILE A 86 14.27 -2.06 4.75
CA ILE A 86 13.58 -0.85 4.23
C ILE A 86 12.07 -0.84 4.50
N ILE A 87 11.57 -1.76 5.31
CA ILE A 87 10.14 -1.78 5.67
C ILE A 87 9.67 -0.42 6.19
N PRO A 88 10.35 0.23 7.16
CA PRO A 88 9.90 1.53 7.64
C PRO A 88 9.85 2.61 6.55
N GLN A 89 10.80 2.62 5.62
CA GLN A 89 10.86 3.61 4.55
C GLN A 89 9.75 3.41 3.53
N VAL A 90 9.48 2.17 3.10
CA VAL A 90 8.47 1.88 2.08
C VAL A 90 7.06 1.97 2.66
N HIS A 91 6.82 1.33 3.80
CA HIS A 91 5.51 1.40 4.47
C HIS A 91 5.25 2.81 5.02
N GLY A 92 6.28 3.52 5.50
CA GLY A 92 6.16 4.90 5.96
C GLY A 92 5.77 5.87 4.85
N ALA A 93 6.41 5.79 3.69
CA ALA A 93 6.02 6.57 2.51
C ALA A 93 4.59 6.26 2.07
N HIS A 94 4.15 5.01 2.20
CA HIS A 94 2.78 4.60 1.92
C HIS A 94 1.78 5.19 2.95
N ALA A 95 2.13 5.23 4.23
CA ALA A 95 1.32 5.88 5.26
C ALA A 95 1.19 7.40 5.03
N ASP A 96 2.27 8.07 4.63
CA ASP A 96 2.25 9.48 4.27
C ASP A 96 1.37 9.74 3.04
N ALA A 97 1.40 8.86 2.04
CA ALA A 97 0.53 8.93 0.87
C ALA A 97 -0.96 8.78 1.23
N LEU A 98 -1.29 7.88 2.16
CA LEU A 98 -2.64 7.74 2.70
C LEU A 98 -3.13 9.02 3.39
N ASP A 99 -2.31 9.63 4.23
CA ASP A 99 -2.65 10.89 4.91
C ASP A 99 -2.87 12.03 3.90
N GLN A 100 -2.06 12.11 2.83
CA GLN A 100 -2.22 13.11 1.76
C GLN A 100 -3.52 12.90 0.97
N VAL A 101 -3.85 11.67 0.60
CA VAL A 101 -5.12 11.37 -0.10
C VAL A 101 -6.32 11.69 0.79
N LYS A 102 -6.26 11.36 2.09
CA LYS A 102 -7.30 11.73 3.05
C LYS A 102 -7.55 13.25 3.05
N SER A 103 -6.49 14.05 3.17
CA SER A 103 -6.59 15.51 3.12
C SER A 103 -7.15 16.01 1.78
N GLY A 104 -6.73 15.40 0.67
CA GLY A 104 -7.25 15.74 -0.66
C GLY A 104 -8.75 15.42 -0.82
N ILE A 105 -9.22 14.30 -0.24
CA ILE A 105 -10.65 13.96 -0.21
C ILE A 105 -11.43 14.98 0.61
N GLU A 106 -10.96 15.34 1.81
CA GLU A 106 -11.59 16.32 2.69
C GLU A 106 -11.71 17.69 2.00
N GLN A 107 -10.64 18.16 1.35
CA GLN A 107 -10.66 19.40 0.55
C GLN A 107 -11.66 19.31 -0.61
N THR A 108 -11.68 18.19 -1.33
CA THR A 108 -12.60 17.99 -2.47
C THR A 108 -14.06 18.05 -2.05
N ILE A 109 -14.42 17.46 -0.91
CA ILE A 109 -15.79 17.47 -0.37
C ILE A 109 -16.24 18.91 -0.03
N MET A 110 -15.32 19.75 0.42
CA MET A 110 -15.60 21.14 0.80
C MET A 110 -15.54 22.10 -0.38
N THR A 111 -15.15 21.65 -1.57
CA THR A 111 -15.00 22.46 -2.76
C THR A 111 -16.28 22.44 -3.60
N PHE A 112 -16.68 23.59 -4.14
CA PHE A 112 -17.76 23.66 -5.12
C PHE A 112 -17.32 22.99 -6.44
N SER A 113 -18.11 22.04 -6.94
CA SER A 113 -17.74 21.21 -8.09
C SER A 113 -18.76 21.24 -9.24
N GLY A 114 -19.73 22.11 -9.18
CA GLY A 114 -20.77 22.25 -10.21
C GLY A 114 -20.32 23.05 -11.43
N ASN A 115 -20.99 22.84 -12.56
CA ASN A 115 -20.90 23.67 -13.76
C ASN A 115 -22.30 23.72 -14.43
N PRO A 116 -22.90 24.93 -14.69
CA PRO A 116 -22.37 26.24 -14.30
C PRO A 116 -22.42 26.47 -12.78
N MET A 117 -21.59 27.38 -12.30
CA MET A 117 -21.58 27.86 -10.91
C MET A 117 -22.44 29.12 -10.79
N LEU A 118 -23.40 29.15 -9.84
CA LEU A 118 -24.13 30.33 -9.48
C LEU A 118 -23.30 31.14 -8.48
N VAL A 119 -23.04 32.39 -8.81
CA VAL A 119 -22.46 33.38 -7.92
C VAL A 119 -23.56 34.44 -7.63
N GLU A 120 -23.88 34.62 -6.37
CA GLU A 120 -24.94 35.55 -5.94
C GLU A 120 -24.53 37.01 -6.06
N ASP A 121 -23.24 37.29 -5.87
CA ASP A 121 -22.63 38.59 -6.07
C ASP A 121 -21.30 38.44 -6.80
N ASP A 122 -21.22 38.98 -8.02
CA ASP A 122 -20.02 38.93 -8.88
C ASP A 122 -18.97 40.00 -8.56
N GLY A 123 -19.18 40.77 -7.48
CA GLY A 123 -18.38 41.94 -7.10
C GLY A 123 -18.95 43.24 -7.65
N GLU A 124 -20.00 43.16 -8.49
CA GLU A 124 -20.76 44.31 -9.04
C GLU A 124 -22.21 44.32 -8.52
N GLY A 125 -22.53 43.46 -7.57
CA GLY A 125 -23.87 43.38 -6.95
C GLY A 125 -24.88 42.59 -7.80
N GLN A 126 -24.45 41.77 -8.75
CA GLN A 126 -25.33 41.02 -9.63
C GLN A 126 -25.11 39.50 -9.51
N ALA A 127 -26.21 38.75 -9.54
CA ALA A 127 -26.15 37.31 -9.61
C ALA A 127 -25.80 36.83 -11.03
N ARG A 128 -24.84 35.92 -11.15
CA ARG A 128 -24.38 35.38 -12.45
C ARG A 128 -24.21 33.88 -12.43
N LEU A 129 -24.43 33.24 -13.58
CA LEU A 129 -24.03 31.88 -13.88
C LEU A 129 -22.67 31.91 -14.60
N LEU A 130 -21.67 31.31 -13.98
CA LEU A 130 -20.31 31.19 -14.55
C LEU A 130 -20.09 29.81 -15.14
N SER A 131 -19.60 29.74 -16.37
CA SER A 131 -19.06 28.49 -16.94
C SER A 131 -17.65 28.29 -16.44
N VAL A 132 -17.45 27.23 -15.66
CA VAL A 132 -16.20 26.99 -14.91
C VAL A 132 -15.73 25.55 -15.08
N GLY A 133 -14.43 25.29 -14.80
CA GLY A 133 -13.81 23.98 -14.82
C GLY A 133 -13.77 23.26 -13.46
N SER A 134 -14.61 23.66 -12.50
CA SER A 134 -14.58 23.14 -11.12
C SER A 134 -14.94 21.65 -11.00
N PHE A 135 -15.46 21.07 -12.08
CA PHE A 135 -15.69 19.62 -12.21
C PHE A 135 -14.40 18.81 -12.47
N HIS A 136 -13.28 19.46 -12.79
CA HIS A 136 -12.01 18.81 -13.11
C HIS A 136 -11.11 18.75 -11.87
N ASN A 137 -11.12 17.62 -11.17
CA ASN A 137 -10.38 17.47 -9.92
C ASN A 137 -9.02 16.78 -10.13
N GLN A 138 -8.12 17.42 -10.87
CA GLN A 138 -6.80 16.89 -11.16
C GLN A 138 -5.95 16.67 -9.89
N HIS A 139 -6.12 17.55 -8.88
CA HIS A 139 -5.35 17.44 -7.65
C HIS A 139 -5.58 16.10 -6.94
N LEU A 140 -6.85 15.72 -6.69
CA LEU A 140 -7.16 14.45 -6.03
C LEU A 140 -6.74 13.25 -6.89
N VAL A 141 -6.91 13.35 -8.21
CA VAL A 141 -6.49 12.27 -9.14
C VAL A 141 -4.97 12.03 -9.05
N ASN A 142 -4.16 13.09 -9.03
CA ASN A 142 -2.71 12.97 -8.88
C ASN A 142 -2.32 12.34 -7.54
N LEU A 143 -3.02 12.68 -6.45
CA LEU A 143 -2.79 12.04 -5.14
C LEU A 143 -3.15 10.55 -5.17
N ILE A 144 -4.22 10.16 -5.86
CA ILE A 144 -4.62 8.75 -6.00
C ILE A 144 -3.60 7.98 -6.87
N GLU A 145 -3.07 8.58 -7.94
CA GLU A 145 -1.97 7.98 -8.73
C GLU A 145 -0.72 7.75 -7.86
N TYR A 146 -0.35 8.75 -7.06
CA TYR A 146 0.76 8.60 -6.12
C TYR A 146 0.52 7.47 -5.11
N LEU A 147 -0.71 7.37 -4.55
CA LEU A 147 -1.09 6.29 -3.66
C LEU A 147 -1.03 4.93 -4.36
N ALA A 148 -1.45 4.84 -5.62
CA ALA A 148 -1.40 3.60 -6.41
C ALA A 148 0.04 3.11 -6.57
N ILE A 149 0.98 4.00 -6.93
CA ILE A 149 2.41 3.68 -7.04
C ILE A 149 2.97 3.24 -5.68
N SER A 150 2.63 3.96 -4.62
CA SER A 150 3.09 3.66 -3.26
C SER A 150 2.55 2.31 -2.75
N THR A 151 1.27 1.99 -3.03
CA THR A 151 0.66 0.70 -2.71
C THR A 151 1.35 -0.44 -3.48
N ALA A 152 1.68 -0.22 -4.76
CA ALA A 152 2.40 -1.18 -5.57
C ALA A 152 3.80 -1.49 -5.02
N HIS A 153 4.50 -0.50 -4.46
CA HIS A 153 5.79 -0.73 -3.79
C HIS A 153 5.64 -1.65 -2.59
N VAL A 154 4.63 -1.45 -1.73
CA VAL A 154 4.35 -2.33 -0.59
C VAL A 154 4.07 -3.77 -1.06
N ALA A 155 3.23 -3.94 -2.08
CA ALA A 155 2.88 -5.24 -2.65
C ALA A 155 4.10 -5.95 -3.28
N CYS A 156 4.91 -5.23 -4.06
CA CYS A 156 6.13 -5.79 -4.66
C CYS A 156 7.19 -6.14 -3.61
N LEU A 157 7.27 -5.38 -2.51
CA LEU A 157 8.18 -5.67 -1.41
C LEU A 157 7.79 -6.97 -0.68
N SER A 158 6.50 -7.25 -0.58
CA SER A 158 5.96 -8.50 -0.01
C SER A 158 6.51 -9.73 -0.74
N GLU A 159 6.48 -9.76 -2.06
CA GLU A 159 7.05 -10.88 -2.84
C GLU A 159 8.55 -11.04 -2.58
N ARG A 160 9.32 -9.96 -2.46
CA ARG A 160 10.74 -10.04 -2.14
C ARG A 160 10.99 -10.65 -0.76
N ARG A 161 10.15 -10.32 0.23
CA ARG A 161 10.24 -10.93 1.56
C ARG A 161 9.85 -12.40 1.55
N LEU A 162 8.78 -12.75 0.85
CA LEU A 162 8.40 -14.17 0.63
C LEU A 162 9.58 -14.97 0.07
N HIS A 163 10.24 -14.47 -0.96
CA HIS A 163 11.40 -15.14 -1.55
C HIS A 163 12.55 -15.32 -0.53
N ARG A 164 12.77 -14.33 0.35
CA ARG A 164 13.79 -14.45 1.42
C ARG A 164 13.39 -15.43 2.52
N LEU A 165 12.11 -15.58 2.82
CA LEU A 165 11.61 -16.59 3.76
C LEU A 165 11.90 -18.04 3.29
N MET A 166 11.89 -18.26 1.98
CA MET A 166 12.12 -19.56 1.36
C MET A 166 13.62 -19.91 1.17
N ASP A 167 14.49 -18.97 1.43
CA ASP A 167 15.93 -19.08 1.22
C ASP A 167 16.60 -19.57 2.51
N GLU A 168 17.13 -20.80 2.48
CA GLU A 168 17.84 -21.43 3.61
C GLU A 168 18.99 -20.54 4.12
N ASP A 169 19.72 -19.94 3.20
CA ASP A 169 20.83 -19.05 3.51
C ASP A 169 20.38 -17.81 4.31
N GLN A 170 19.17 -17.30 4.05
CA GLN A 170 18.61 -16.14 4.75
C GLN A 170 17.99 -16.49 6.09
N THR A 171 17.41 -17.66 6.22
CA THR A 171 16.59 -18.05 7.38
C THR A 171 17.26 -19.05 8.30
N GLY A 172 18.17 -19.87 7.80
CA GLY A 172 18.65 -21.07 8.49
C GLY A 172 17.57 -22.14 8.67
N LEU A 173 16.45 -22.03 7.93
CA LEU A 173 15.35 -23.01 7.93
C LEU A 173 15.44 -23.89 6.69
N ASN A 174 14.54 -24.89 6.60
CA ASN A 174 14.50 -25.77 5.46
C ASN A 174 14.33 -25.01 4.14
N PRO A 175 15.08 -25.38 3.07
CA PRO A 175 14.94 -24.74 1.77
C PRO A 175 13.50 -24.83 1.28
N GLN A 176 12.99 -23.74 0.70
CA GLN A 176 11.60 -23.58 0.26
C GLN A 176 10.56 -23.79 1.38
N LEU A 177 10.96 -23.76 2.64
CA LEU A 177 10.15 -24.12 3.81
C LEU A 177 9.54 -25.51 3.70
N ALA A 178 10.18 -26.41 2.98
CA ALA A 178 9.72 -27.79 2.76
C ALA A 178 9.77 -28.60 4.08
N PRO A 179 8.69 -29.30 4.49
CA PRO A 179 8.71 -30.16 5.66
C PRO A 179 9.77 -31.27 5.57
N ARG A 180 9.97 -31.81 4.38
CA ARG A 180 10.97 -32.84 4.07
C ARG A 180 11.76 -32.41 2.84
N PRO A 181 12.89 -31.71 3.00
CA PRO A 181 13.72 -31.28 1.88
C PRO A 181 14.11 -32.42 0.96
N GLY A 182 14.00 -32.21 -0.35
CA GLY A 182 14.26 -33.21 -1.36
C GLY A 182 13.08 -34.15 -1.72
N LEU A 183 12.05 -34.22 -0.88
CA LEU A 183 10.80 -34.93 -1.15
C LEU A 183 9.63 -34.00 -1.41
N ASP A 184 9.49 -32.95 -0.61
CA ASP A 184 8.42 -31.99 -0.69
C ASP A 184 8.89 -30.72 -1.42
N ALA A 185 8.01 -30.12 -2.22
CA ALA A 185 8.30 -28.88 -2.95
C ALA A 185 8.21 -27.61 -2.06
N GLY A 186 7.61 -27.72 -0.87
CA GLY A 186 7.37 -26.57 0.01
C GLY A 186 6.57 -25.47 -0.69
N MET A 187 6.99 -24.23 -0.54
CA MET A 187 6.29 -23.03 -1.04
C MET A 187 6.61 -22.65 -2.50
N VAL A 188 7.28 -23.50 -3.28
CA VAL A 188 7.72 -23.19 -4.67
C VAL A 188 6.55 -22.76 -5.55
N VAL A 189 5.41 -23.47 -5.49
CA VAL A 189 4.24 -23.16 -6.33
C VAL A 189 3.60 -21.83 -5.91
N ALA A 190 3.51 -21.57 -4.60
CA ALA A 190 3.04 -20.30 -4.06
C ALA A 190 3.89 -19.12 -4.56
N HIS A 191 5.21 -19.25 -4.56
CA HIS A 191 6.09 -18.20 -5.08
C HIS A 191 5.89 -17.96 -6.58
N LYS A 192 5.69 -19.01 -7.38
CA LYS A 192 5.38 -18.85 -8.81
C LYS A 192 4.08 -18.05 -9.03
N ALA A 193 3.03 -18.30 -8.23
CA ALA A 193 1.80 -17.52 -8.29
C ALA A 193 2.05 -16.05 -7.92
N CYS A 194 2.94 -15.77 -6.96
CA CYS A 194 3.30 -14.40 -6.58
C CYS A 194 4.00 -13.64 -7.71
N ILE A 195 4.78 -14.30 -8.56
CA ILE A 195 5.42 -13.66 -9.71
C ILE A 195 4.38 -13.13 -10.72
N ASP A 196 3.30 -13.89 -11.00
CA ASP A 196 2.18 -13.41 -11.82
C ASP A 196 1.48 -12.21 -11.19
N LEU A 197 1.17 -12.29 -9.88
CA LEU A 197 0.53 -11.20 -9.15
C LEU A 197 1.39 -9.92 -9.15
N VAL A 198 2.69 -10.01 -8.97
CA VAL A 198 3.62 -8.86 -9.06
C VAL A 198 3.60 -8.24 -10.45
N ALA A 199 3.57 -9.06 -11.51
CA ALA A 199 3.48 -8.53 -12.87
C ALA A 199 2.19 -7.71 -13.06
N ARG A 200 1.05 -8.22 -12.59
CA ARG A 200 -0.25 -7.50 -12.61
C ARG A 200 -0.20 -6.20 -11.82
N VAL A 201 0.34 -6.22 -10.59
CA VAL A 201 0.51 -5.01 -9.78
C VAL A 201 1.34 -3.96 -10.51
N ARG A 202 2.46 -4.34 -11.12
CA ARG A 202 3.32 -3.42 -11.88
C ARG A 202 2.63 -2.84 -13.11
N MET A 203 1.85 -3.65 -13.83
CA MET A 203 1.05 -3.16 -14.96
C MET A 203 -0.03 -2.19 -14.49
N ALA A 204 -0.74 -2.52 -13.42
CA ALA A 204 -1.75 -1.65 -12.84
C ALA A 204 -1.18 -0.36 -12.22
N ALA A 205 0.08 -0.30 -11.84
CA ALA A 205 0.71 0.89 -11.27
C ALA A 205 1.18 1.92 -12.31
N GLN A 206 1.02 1.65 -13.63
CA GLN A 206 1.37 2.64 -14.66
C GLN A 206 0.37 3.81 -14.62
N PRO A 207 0.82 5.08 -14.65
CA PRO A 207 -0.08 6.23 -14.61
C PRO A 207 -1.12 6.19 -15.72
N LEU A 208 -2.40 6.30 -15.36
CA LEU A 208 -3.52 6.29 -16.29
C LEU A 208 -4.12 7.69 -16.53
N SER A 209 -3.91 8.62 -15.61
CA SER A 209 -4.43 9.99 -15.71
C SER A 209 -3.92 10.74 -16.96
N LEU A 210 -2.82 10.30 -17.54
CA LEU A 210 -2.25 10.85 -18.78
C LEU A 210 -2.92 10.30 -20.08
N MET A 211 -3.76 9.25 -19.96
CA MET A 211 -4.42 8.60 -21.10
C MET A 211 -5.75 9.30 -21.47
N THR A 212 -5.76 10.61 -21.39
CA THR A 212 -6.91 11.43 -21.76
C THR A 212 -7.07 11.52 -23.27
N SER A 213 -8.30 11.78 -23.72
CA SER A 213 -8.63 12.01 -25.13
C SER A 213 -9.81 12.98 -25.22
N GLU A 214 -10.01 13.55 -26.41
CA GLU A 214 -11.11 14.45 -26.67
C GLU A 214 -12.42 13.69 -26.90
N THR A 215 -13.54 14.31 -26.51
CA THR A 215 -14.91 13.85 -26.75
C THR A 215 -15.81 15.04 -27.07
N SER A 216 -17.10 14.78 -27.32
CA SER A 216 -18.14 15.82 -27.52
C SER A 216 -17.79 16.83 -28.62
N GLY A 217 -17.21 16.36 -29.73
CA GLY A 217 -16.83 17.22 -30.87
C GLY A 217 -15.73 18.22 -30.53
N GLY A 218 -14.81 17.86 -29.61
CA GLY A 218 -13.71 18.72 -29.17
C GLY A 218 -14.07 19.70 -28.05
N GLN A 219 -15.30 19.69 -27.55
CA GLN A 219 -15.70 20.56 -26.43
C GLN A 219 -15.17 20.01 -25.09
N GLU A 220 -15.07 18.71 -24.95
CA GLU A 220 -14.49 18.02 -23.79
C GLU A 220 -13.17 17.39 -24.23
N ASP A 221 -12.14 18.22 -24.38
CA ASP A 221 -10.84 17.87 -24.97
C ASP A 221 -9.83 17.36 -23.94
N TYR A 222 -10.16 17.39 -22.65
CA TYR A 222 -9.29 16.89 -21.58
C TYR A 222 -10.08 16.36 -20.38
N MET A 223 -9.81 15.12 -19.97
CA MET A 223 -10.45 14.46 -18.83
C MET A 223 -9.43 14.09 -17.77
N SER A 224 -9.81 14.14 -16.48
CA SER A 224 -8.93 13.75 -15.37
C SER A 224 -8.72 12.26 -15.20
N MET A 225 -9.49 11.42 -15.91
CA MET A 225 -9.45 9.94 -15.82
C MET A 225 -9.67 9.39 -14.41
N ALA A 226 -10.42 10.10 -13.57
CA ALA A 226 -10.55 9.85 -12.14
C ALA A 226 -11.05 8.44 -11.80
N LEU A 227 -12.15 7.99 -12.41
CA LEU A 227 -12.72 6.65 -12.12
C LEU A 227 -11.81 5.51 -12.57
N PRO A 228 -11.25 5.50 -13.79
CA PRO A 228 -10.26 4.51 -14.19
C PRO A 228 -9.04 4.43 -13.26
N VAL A 229 -8.53 5.58 -12.79
CA VAL A 229 -7.42 5.63 -11.83
C VAL A 229 -7.79 4.94 -10.51
N ILE A 230 -8.99 5.22 -9.97
CA ILE A 230 -9.46 4.55 -8.74
C ILE A 230 -9.65 3.04 -8.95
N GLN A 231 -10.21 2.63 -10.09
CA GLN A 231 -10.41 1.21 -10.39
C GLN A 231 -9.08 0.45 -10.42
N ARG A 232 -8.04 1.05 -11.01
CA ARG A 232 -6.69 0.47 -11.01
C ARG A 232 -6.06 0.41 -9.62
N LEU A 233 -6.26 1.42 -8.79
CA LEU A 233 -5.83 1.35 -7.38
C LEU A 233 -6.50 0.17 -6.67
N LEU A 234 -7.79 -0.06 -6.88
CA LEU A 234 -8.50 -1.20 -6.28
C LEU A 234 -8.00 -2.56 -6.82
N GLU A 235 -7.61 -2.63 -8.08
CA GLU A 235 -6.95 -3.81 -8.66
C GLU A 235 -5.59 -4.09 -8.00
N ILE A 236 -4.78 -3.06 -7.76
CA ILE A 236 -3.51 -3.17 -7.02
C ILE A 236 -3.77 -3.68 -5.60
N VAL A 237 -4.81 -3.18 -4.92
CA VAL A 237 -5.20 -3.65 -3.58
C VAL A 237 -5.55 -5.13 -3.59
N GLN A 238 -6.37 -5.58 -4.55
CA GLN A 238 -6.78 -6.98 -4.65
C GLN A 238 -5.57 -7.91 -4.82
N HIS A 239 -4.66 -7.60 -5.74
CA HIS A 239 -3.45 -8.38 -5.96
C HIS A 239 -2.47 -8.26 -4.80
N GLY A 240 -2.38 -7.08 -4.18
CA GLY A 240 -1.55 -6.82 -3.01
C GLY A 240 -1.97 -7.65 -1.79
N ILE A 241 -3.27 -7.77 -1.52
CA ILE A 241 -3.80 -8.62 -0.45
C ILE A 241 -3.42 -10.08 -0.72
N ALA A 242 -3.55 -10.57 -1.95
CA ALA A 242 -3.16 -11.93 -2.29
C ALA A 242 -1.65 -12.17 -2.07
N LEU A 243 -0.79 -11.25 -2.48
CA LEU A 243 0.67 -11.31 -2.24
C LEU A 243 0.99 -11.36 -0.75
N LEU A 244 0.38 -10.47 0.04
CA LEU A 244 0.56 -10.43 1.49
C LEU A 244 0.05 -11.71 2.17
N SER A 245 -1.03 -12.31 1.67
CA SER A 245 -1.54 -13.58 2.21
C SER A 245 -0.57 -14.73 1.97
N TYR A 246 0.09 -14.79 0.81
CA TYR A 246 1.14 -15.78 0.55
C TYR A 246 2.37 -15.54 1.44
N GLU A 247 2.77 -14.29 1.63
CA GLU A 247 3.86 -13.95 2.54
C GLU A 247 3.52 -14.33 3.99
N ALA A 248 2.30 -14.00 4.45
CA ALA A 248 1.83 -14.35 5.79
C ALA A 248 1.87 -15.87 6.01
N LEU A 249 1.34 -16.65 5.07
CA LEU A 249 1.36 -18.11 5.12
C LEU A 249 2.79 -18.64 5.22
N ALA A 250 3.69 -18.17 4.37
CA ALA A 250 5.10 -18.58 4.41
C ALA A 250 5.77 -18.16 5.72
N GLY A 251 5.45 -16.98 6.23
CA GLY A 251 5.92 -16.49 7.52
C GLY A 251 5.48 -17.41 8.66
N CYS A 252 4.20 -17.78 8.73
CA CYS A 252 3.68 -18.71 9.74
C CYS A 252 4.36 -20.08 9.67
N VAL A 253 4.51 -20.66 8.46
CA VAL A 253 5.23 -21.92 8.26
C VAL A 253 6.69 -21.81 8.73
N ALA A 254 7.35 -20.68 8.49
CA ALA A 254 8.71 -20.44 8.95
C ALA A 254 8.80 -20.31 10.48
N LEU A 255 7.81 -19.65 11.12
CA LEU A 255 7.74 -19.54 12.58
C LEU A 255 7.57 -20.92 13.23
N ASP A 256 6.73 -21.80 12.67
CA ASP A 256 6.55 -23.17 13.15
C ASP A 256 7.88 -23.98 13.16
N GLN A 257 8.75 -23.73 12.18
CA GLN A 257 10.06 -24.39 12.11
C GLN A 257 11.08 -23.78 13.08
N ARG A 258 10.96 -22.51 13.47
CA ARG A 258 11.99 -21.77 14.20
C ARG A 258 12.03 -22.04 15.72
N ARG A 259 10.93 -22.41 16.36
CA ARG A 259 10.81 -22.71 17.78
C ARG A 259 11.42 -21.63 18.70
N ALA A 260 10.85 -20.43 18.67
CA ALA A 260 11.21 -19.30 19.53
C ALA A 260 9.96 -18.71 20.20
N SER A 261 10.16 -17.80 21.16
CA SER A 261 9.07 -16.92 21.63
C SER A 261 9.01 -15.70 20.72
N TYR A 262 7.89 -15.52 20.08
CA TYR A 262 7.66 -14.42 19.13
C TYR A 262 7.03 -13.21 19.84
N GLY A 263 7.01 -12.07 19.18
CA GLY A 263 6.34 -10.87 19.68
C GLY A 263 4.85 -11.10 19.89
N GLU A 264 4.27 -10.41 20.89
CA GLU A 264 2.86 -10.56 21.27
C GLU A 264 1.90 -10.35 20.08
N GLY A 265 2.17 -9.36 19.25
CA GLY A 265 1.36 -9.07 18.06
C GLY A 265 1.50 -10.13 16.96
N VAL A 266 2.70 -10.70 16.81
CA VAL A 266 2.97 -11.81 15.86
C VAL A 266 2.25 -13.08 16.32
N MET A 267 2.29 -13.42 17.61
CA MET A 267 1.58 -14.57 18.16
C MET A 267 0.06 -14.45 18.03
N ASN A 268 -0.51 -13.27 18.24
CA ASN A 268 -1.94 -13.04 18.06
C ASN A 268 -2.40 -13.20 16.61
N PHE A 269 -1.52 -12.99 15.65
CA PHE A 269 -1.81 -13.20 14.23
C PHE A 269 -1.61 -14.66 13.81
N HIS A 270 -0.59 -15.34 14.37
CA HIS A 270 -0.22 -16.72 14.04
C HIS A 270 -1.27 -17.74 14.54
N ASN A 271 -1.85 -17.53 15.73
CA ASN A 271 -2.87 -18.40 16.34
C ASN A 271 -4.26 -18.17 15.71
#